data_548656c59a57a73bfcaf66adb3352656
#
_entry.id   548656c59a57a73bfcaf66adb3352656
#
_cell.length_a   1.000
_cell.length_b   1.000
_cell.length_c   1.000
_cell.angle_alpha   90.00
_cell.angle_beta   90.00
_cell.angle_gamma   90.00
#
_symmetry.space_group_name_H-M   'P 1'
#
loop_
_entity.id
_entity.type
_entity.pdbx_description
1 polymer ?
#
loop_
_entity_poly.entity_id
_entity_poly.type
_entity_poly.pdbx_seq_one_letter_code
_entity_poly.pdbx_strand_id
1 'polypeptide(L)'
;MRKPAILLVFFFTAAACTAQLRWKKADSLYAPLPASIHVWSCNDTLNGFPFIAFYTSVRLKDKALQFTAQTGEGKRFTPLQYYQLEQFPLLVVNCSYFSFTTNQNLNVIIRDGKMLSWNITALRGTGPDSLLYYYPTRGAIGIDRQRKADVAWLFTDSSRRWPYAFEDRPVVAKGIDSIPTIYSLNDIEWKWWKMRTAVGGGPVLIHDGKIFISYRQEQLYPGDDFEGEHLPRTAMGYTRDGRLIILAIQGRAPDLAAGVTLQEEAQIMLSLGCYEALNLDGGGSSCLLINGKETIRPSDKMGQRPVPAVFLVKWNK
;
A
#
# COMPACT_ATOMS: atom_id res chain seq x y z
N MET A 1 26.82 -61.23 -23.03
CA MET A 1 27.11 -59.87 -22.47
C MET A 1 26.08 -58.88 -22.98
N ARG A 2 25.13 -58.47 -22.14
CA ARG A 2 24.08 -57.50 -22.49
C ARG A 2 24.59 -56.08 -22.13
N LYS A 3 24.62 -55.16 -23.13
CA LYS A 3 25.01 -53.74 -22.92
C LYS A 3 23.83 -53.01 -22.27
N PRO A 4 24.06 -52.18 -21.25
CA PRO A 4 22.99 -51.35 -20.69
C PRO A 4 22.68 -50.18 -21.65
N ALA A 5 21.40 -49.98 -21.95
CA ALA A 5 20.91 -48.79 -22.63
C ALA A 5 20.78 -47.67 -21.63
N ILE A 6 21.51 -46.56 -21.83
CA ILE A 6 21.39 -45.33 -21.05
C ILE A 6 20.22 -44.51 -21.61
N LEU A 7 19.14 -44.40 -20.84
CA LEU A 7 17.99 -43.55 -21.17
C LEU A 7 18.32 -42.12 -20.74
N LEU A 8 18.60 -41.24 -21.71
CA LEU A 8 18.82 -39.81 -21.46
C LEU A 8 17.45 -39.13 -21.32
N VAL A 9 17.04 -38.79 -20.10
CA VAL A 9 15.84 -38.01 -19.82
C VAL A 9 16.18 -36.54 -19.95
N PHE A 10 15.72 -35.89 -21.01
CA PHE A 10 15.79 -34.44 -21.14
C PHE A 10 14.70 -33.78 -20.29
N PHE A 11 15.07 -33.12 -19.20
CA PHE A 11 14.19 -32.20 -18.50
C PHE A 11 14.07 -30.90 -19.30
N PHE A 12 12.98 -30.72 -20.02
CA PHE A 12 12.59 -29.40 -20.53
C PHE A 12 12.10 -28.55 -19.36
N THR A 13 12.94 -27.70 -18.83
CA THR A 13 12.49 -26.60 -17.99
C THR A 13 11.82 -25.57 -18.88
N ALA A 14 10.49 -25.54 -18.90
CA ALA A 14 9.74 -24.45 -19.49
C ALA A 14 10.04 -23.20 -18.65
N ALA A 15 10.93 -22.35 -19.12
CA ALA A 15 11.08 -21.00 -18.60
C ALA A 15 9.76 -20.27 -18.89
N ALA A 16 8.92 -20.08 -17.87
CA ALA A 16 7.77 -19.20 -17.95
C ALA A 16 8.31 -17.79 -18.22
N CYS A 17 8.26 -17.37 -19.48
CA CYS A 17 8.58 -16.02 -19.91
C CYS A 17 7.41 -15.14 -19.41
N THR A 18 7.50 -14.62 -18.18
CA THR A 18 6.58 -13.59 -17.72
C THR A 18 6.82 -12.38 -18.61
N ALA A 19 5.84 -12.02 -19.42
CA ALA A 19 5.93 -10.83 -20.27
C ALA A 19 6.23 -9.62 -19.39
N GLN A 20 7.41 -9.04 -19.59
CA GLN A 20 7.82 -7.85 -18.84
C GLN A 20 6.94 -6.68 -19.28
N LEU A 21 6.23 -6.05 -18.33
CA LEU A 21 5.38 -4.88 -18.58
C LEU A 21 6.19 -3.74 -19.21
N ARG A 22 5.65 -3.14 -20.24
CA ARG A 22 6.30 -2.05 -20.99
C ARG A 22 5.90 -0.69 -20.44
N TRP A 23 6.67 -0.17 -19.51
CA TRP A 23 6.48 1.14 -18.93
C TRP A 23 6.97 2.25 -19.88
N LYS A 24 6.13 3.25 -20.12
CA LYS A 24 6.41 4.43 -20.93
C LYS A 24 6.50 5.66 -20.06
N LYS A 25 7.50 6.51 -20.28
CA LYS A 25 7.63 7.77 -19.55
C LYS A 25 6.48 8.71 -19.91
N ALA A 26 5.84 9.27 -18.88
CA ALA A 26 4.62 10.07 -19.00
C ALA A 26 4.75 11.47 -18.34
N ASP A 27 5.97 11.92 -17.99
CA ASP A 27 6.21 13.20 -17.31
C ASP A 27 5.55 14.39 -18.03
N SER A 28 5.59 14.41 -19.35
CA SER A 28 5.05 15.52 -20.18
C SER A 28 3.54 15.69 -20.04
N LEU A 29 2.80 14.63 -19.72
CA LEU A 29 1.35 14.68 -19.53
C LEU A 29 0.97 15.44 -18.25
N TYR A 30 1.89 15.48 -17.30
CA TYR A 30 1.68 16.01 -15.95
C TYR A 30 2.61 17.21 -15.64
N ALA A 31 3.29 17.77 -16.63
CA ALA A 31 4.15 18.93 -16.44
C ALA A 31 3.36 20.15 -15.89
N PRO A 32 4.04 21.03 -15.11
CA PRO A 32 5.44 20.95 -14.72
C PRO A 32 5.70 20.03 -13.53
N LEU A 33 6.80 19.25 -13.59
CA LEU A 33 7.26 18.38 -12.50
C LEU A 33 8.72 18.70 -12.15
N PRO A 34 9.13 18.60 -10.87
CA PRO A 34 10.53 18.67 -10.50
C PRO A 34 11.30 17.48 -11.05
N ALA A 35 12.60 17.65 -11.33
CA ALA A 35 13.46 16.59 -11.87
C ALA A 35 13.60 15.36 -10.97
N SER A 36 13.14 15.44 -9.74
CA SER A 36 13.13 14.36 -8.76
C SER A 36 11.86 13.50 -8.79
N ILE A 37 10.85 13.88 -9.59
CA ILE A 37 9.60 13.14 -9.78
C ILE A 37 9.50 12.70 -11.24
N HIS A 38 9.32 11.41 -11.44
CA HIS A 38 9.05 10.83 -12.74
C HIS A 38 7.76 10.04 -12.72
N VAL A 39 7.02 10.11 -13.82
CA VAL A 39 5.76 9.40 -14.03
C VAL A 39 5.93 8.39 -15.15
N TRP A 40 5.39 7.22 -14.93
CA TRP A 40 5.39 6.14 -15.92
C TRP A 40 3.99 5.58 -16.07
N SER A 41 3.62 5.25 -17.28
CA SER A 41 2.35 4.61 -17.64
C SER A 41 2.59 3.27 -18.32
N CYS A 42 1.68 2.35 -18.09
CA CYS A 42 1.61 1.07 -18.78
C CYS A 42 0.19 0.85 -19.29
N ASN A 43 0.08 0.48 -20.55
CA ASN A 43 -1.13 -0.04 -21.16
C ASN A 43 -0.70 -1.27 -21.95
N ASP A 44 -0.96 -2.45 -21.38
CA ASP A 44 -0.45 -3.72 -21.87
C ASP A 44 -1.42 -4.86 -21.51
N THR A 45 -0.96 -6.07 -21.59
CA THR A 45 -1.66 -7.28 -21.11
C THR A 45 -0.80 -7.94 -20.04
N LEU A 46 -1.41 -8.25 -18.90
CA LEU A 46 -0.79 -9.00 -17.80
C LEU A 46 -1.53 -10.33 -17.63
N ASN A 47 -0.83 -11.46 -17.77
CA ASN A 47 -1.40 -12.80 -17.61
C ASN A 47 -2.70 -13.04 -18.42
N GLY A 48 -2.80 -12.44 -19.61
CA GLY A 48 -3.96 -12.57 -20.50
C GLY A 48 -5.08 -11.54 -20.26
N PHE A 49 -4.95 -10.67 -19.24
CA PHE A 49 -5.94 -9.64 -18.92
C PHE A 49 -5.47 -8.25 -19.34
N PRO A 50 -6.36 -7.37 -19.83
CA PRO A 50 -6.04 -5.98 -20.12
C PRO A 50 -5.56 -5.26 -18.86
N PHE A 51 -4.46 -4.54 -18.96
CA PHE A 51 -3.77 -3.91 -17.84
C PHE A 51 -3.47 -2.44 -18.12
N ILE A 52 -3.94 -1.55 -17.25
CA ILE A 52 -3.61 -0.13 -17.25
C ILE A 52 -3.13 0.26 -15.86
N ALA A 53 -1.95 0.86 -15.79
CA ALA A 53 -1.40 1.36 -14.53
C ALA A 53 -0.50 2.56 -14.74
N PHE A 54 -0.33 3.33 -13.67
CA PHE A 54 0.62 4.43 -13.56
C PHE A 54 1.41 4.29 -12.28
N TYR A 55 2.70 4.65 -12.34
CA TYR A 55 3.45 4.83 -11.11
C TYR A 55 4.27 6.12 -11.15
N THR A 56 4.55 6.64 -9.97
CA THR A 56 5.50 7.73 -9.77
C THR A 56 6.72 7.23 -9.03
N SER A 57 7.89 7.73 -9.44
CA SER A 57 9.17 7.53 -8.77
C SER A 57 9.63 8.88 -8.23
N VAL A 58 9.68 9.02 -6.90
CA VAL A 58 9.97 10.28 -6.21
C VAL A 58 11.24 10.14 -5.39
N ARG A 59 12.24 10.99 -5.61
CA ARG A 59 13.49 10.97 -4.84
C ARG A 59 13.26 11.46 -3.41
N LEU A 60 13.39 10.58 -2.43
CA LEU A 60 13.15 10.89 -1.01
C LEU A 60 14.07 12.00 -0.47
N LYS A 61 15.32 12.07 -0.93
CA LYS A 61 16.32 13.04 -0.44
C LYS A 61 16.18 14.45 -1.03
N ASP A 62 15.25 14.67 -1.97
CA ASP A 62 15.03 16.02 -2.51
C ASP A 62 14.40 16.95 -1.46
N LYS A 63 15.18 17.91 -1.00
CA LYS A 63 14.76 18.88 0.03
C LYS A 63 13.69 19.87 -0.46
N ALA A 64 13.52 20.02 -1.77
CA ALA A 64 12.44 20.83 -2.35
C ALA A 64 11.07 20.18 -2.20
N LEU A 65 11.01 18.90 -1.82
CA LEU A 65 9.76 18.15 -1.63
C LEU A 65 9.42 18.01 -0.14
N GLN A 66 8.15 18.11 0.18
CA GLN A 66 7.56 17.73 1.45
C GLN A 66 6.67 16.50 1.24
N PHE A 67 6.90 15.46 2.05
CA PHE A 67 6.03 14.29 2.15
C PHE A 67 5.13 14.48 3.37
N THR A 68 3.82 14.34 3.19
CA THR A 68 2.85 14.54 4.27
C THR A 68 1.60 13.70 4.05
N ALA A 69 0.76 13.60 5.07
CA ALA A 69 -0.54 12.96 4.99
C ALA A 69 -1.62 13.92 5.53
N GLN A 70 -2.86 13.75 5.12
CA GLN A 70 -3.98 14.54 5.60
C GLN A 70 -5.20 13.65 5.84
N THR A 71 -5.97 14.00 6.86
CA THR A 71 -7.28 13.40 7.16
C THR A 71 -8.39 14.40 6.93
N GLY A 72 -9.60 13.89 6.71
CA GLY A 72 -10.80 14.71 6.59
C GLY A 72 -11.44 15.10 7.92
N GLU A 73 -10.80 14.78 9.07
CA GLU A 73 -11.29 15.10 10.43
C GLU A 73 -12.74 14.64 10.65
N GLY A 74 -13.01 13.36 10.33
CA GLY A 74 -14.34 12.75 10.43
C GLY A 74 -15.21 12.91 9.17
N LYS A 75 -14.72 13.65 8.16
CA LYS A 75 -15.37 13.76 6.85
C LYS A 75 -14.57 13.00 5.80
N ARG A 76 -15.19 12.81 4.64
CA ARG A 76 -14.55 12.26 3.44
C ARG A 76 -14.55 13.32 2.34
N PHE A 77 -13.43 13.43 1.66
CA PHE A 77 -13.26 14.30 0.50
C PHE A 77 -12.70 13.48 -0.67
N THR A 78 -13.04 13.86 -1.89
CA THR A 78 -12.39 13.27 -3.06
C THR A 78 -10.91 13.66 -3.09
N PRO A 79 -10.03 12.87 -3.70
CA PRO A 79 -8.65 13.28 -3.93
C PRO A 79 -8.51 14.65 -4.59
N LEU A 80 -9.41 15.03 -5.50
CA LEU A 80 -9.43 16.35 -6.11
C LEU A 80 -9.80 17.47 -5.11
N GLN A 81 -10.73 17.20 -4.18
CA GLN A 81 -11.02 18.14 -3.10
C GLN A 81 -9.83 18.31 -2.15
N TYR A 82 -9.12 17.21 -1.79
CA TYR A 82 -7.87 17.32 -1.03
C TYR A 82 -6.80 18.10 -1.80
N TYR A 83 -6.69 17.92 -3.12
CA TYR A 83 -5.80 18.71 -3.96
C TYR A 83 -6.04 20.21 -3.82
N GLN A 84 -7.30 20.63 -3.80
CA GLN A 84 -7.68 22.04 -3.61
C GLN A 84 -7.44 22.52 -2.18
N LEU A 85 -7.90 21.76 -1.18
CA LEU A 85 -7.76 22.09 0.26
C LEU A 85 -6.30 22.18 0.70
N GLU A 86 -5.44 21.35 0.15
CA GLU A 86 -4.01 21.30 0.47
C GLU A 86 -3.14 22.20 -0.43
N GLN A 87 -3.76 23.15 -1.13
CA GLN A 87 -3.09 24.18 -1.95
C GLN A 87 -2.25 23.58 -3.08
N PHE A 88 -2.85 22.71 -3.85
CA PHE A 88 -2.31 22.18 -5.10
C PHE A 88 -1.01 21.39 -4.93
N PRO A 89 -1.01 20.29 -4.17
CA PRO A 89 0.14 19.40 -4.05
C PRO A 89 0.51 18.77 -5.41
N LEU A 90 1.78 18.40 -5.58
CA LEU A 90 2.26 17.70 -6.77
C LEU A 90 1.60 16.34 -6.96
N LEU A 91 1.45 15.58 -5.86
CA LEU A 91 0.81 14.26 -5.86
C LEU A 91 -0.24 14.19 -4.74
N VAL A 92 -1.36 13.54 -5.04
CA VAL A 92 -2.38 13.12 -4.07
C VAL A 92 -2.72 11.66 -4.35
N VAL A 93 -2.65 10.82 -3.34
CA VAL A 93 -3.01 9.40 -3.44
C VAL A 93 -3.87 8.98 -2.26
N ASN A 94 -4.91 8.19 -2.50
CA ASN A 94 -5.67 7.54 -1.44
C ASN A 94 -4.79 6.57 -0.64
N CYS A 95 -5.10 6.31 0.63
CA CYS A 95 -4.22 5.48 1.44
C CYS A 95 -4.95 4.48 2.34
N SER A 96 -5.51 4.92 3.45
CA SER A 96 -6.04 4.10 4.54
C SER A 96 -7.39 3.45 4.19
N TYR A 97 -7.62 2.24 4.66
CA TYR A 97 -8.97 1.67 4.74
C TYR A 97 -9.85 2.50 5.69
N PHE A 98 -11.15 2.44 5.50
CA PHE A 98 -12.08 3.22 6.32
C PHE A 98 -13.45 2.57 6.48
N SER A 99 -14.16 2.98 7.50
CA SER A 99 -15.56 2.62 7.74
C SER A 99 -16.49 3.51 6.89
N PHE A 100 -17.29 2.91 6.05
CA PHE A 100 -18.32 3.62 5.30
C PHE A 100 -19.40 4.24 6.19
N THR A 101 -19.65 3.63 7.36
CA THR A 101 -20.68 4.08 8.31
C THR A 101 -20.23 5.28 9.12
N THR A 102 -18.97 5.25 9.61
CA THR A 102 -18.47 6.27 10.57
C THR A 102 -17.49 7.26 9.94
N ASN A 103 -17.05 7.04 8.70
CA ASN A 103 -15.96 7.77 8.02
C ASN A 103 -14.59 7.65 8.73
N GLN A 104 -14.46 6.76 9.71
CA GLN A 104 -13.25 6.58 10.47
C GLN A 104 -12.18 5.88 9.63
N ASN A 105 -10.95 6.38 9.65
CA ASN A 105 -9.80 5.63 9.18
C ASN A 105 -9.58 4.40 10.05
N LEU A 106 -9.27 3.26 9.42
CA LEU A 106 -9.04 1.99 10.10
C LEU A 106 -7.55 1.69 10.28
N ASN A 107 -6.69 2.56 9.76
CA ASN A 107 -5.25 2.46 9.83
C ASN A 107 -4.60 3.75 10.35
N VAL A 108 -3.34 3.63 10.74
CA VAL A 108 -2.55 4.74 11.24
C VAL A 108 -2.34 5.81 10.16
N ILE A 109 -2.46 7.07 10.55
CA ILE A 109 -2.04 8.24 9.76
C ILE A 109 -1.16 9.10 10.66
N ILE A 110 0.05 9.41 10.19
CA ILE A 110 1.00 10.29 10.88
C ILE A 110 1.33 11.50 10.01
N ARG A 111 1.17 12.69 10.60
CA ARG A 111 1.56 13.98 9.99
C ARG A 111 2.45 14.74 10.96
N ASP A 112 3.63 15.17 10.49
CA ASP A 112 4.63 15.92 11.27
C ASP A 112 4.99 15.27 12.61
N GLY A 113 5.02 13.92 12.65
CA GLY A 113 5.32 13.14 13.86
C GLY A 113 4.20 13.07 14.88
N LYS A 114 2.97 13.40 14.48
CA LYS A 114 1.76 13.26 15.28
C LYS A 114 0.81 12.25 14.65
N MET A 115 0.34 11.28 15.40
CA MET A 115 -0.72 10.37 14.96
C MET A 115 -2.04 11.13 14.88
N LEU A 116 -2.68 11.09 13.70
CA LEU A 116 -4.01 11.65 13.42
C LEU A 116 -5.08 10.57 13.40
N SER A 117 -4.67 9.32 13.17
CA SER A 117 -5.52 8.13 13.18
C SER A 117 -4.72 6.94 13.69
N TRP A 118 -5.42 5.91 14.18
CA TRP A 118 -4.88 4.71 14.79
C TRP A 118 -5.35 3.47 14.04
N ASN A 119 -4.59 2.39 14.13
CA ASN A 119 -5.03 1.09 13.62
C ASN A 119 -6.21 0.56 14.41
N ILE A 120 -7.07 -0.24 13.78
CA ILE A 120 -7.93 -1.16 14.52
C ILE A 120 -7.02 -2.17 15.22
N THR A 121 -7.12 -2.22 16.55
CA THR A 121 -6.26 -3.05 17.39
C THR A 121 -6.93 -4.32 17.88
N ALA A 122 -8.27 -4.39 17.82
CA ALA A 122 -9.04 -5.57 18.24
C ALA A 122 -10.13 -5.89 17.21
N LEU A 123 -10.19 -7.15 16.81
CA LEU A 123 -11.23 -7.70 15.93
C LEU A 123 -11.97 -8.80 16.70
N ARG A 124 -13.28 -8.72 16.75
CA ARG A 124 -14.08 -9.77 17.39
C ARG A 124 -13.99 -11.06 16.57
N GLY A 125 -13.72 -12.17 17.24
CA GLY A 125 -13.74 -13.48 16.63
C GLY A 125 -15.14 -13.92 16.20
N THR A 126 -15.21 -14.93 15.36
CA THR A 126 -16.45 -15.51 14.84
C THR A 126 -16.52 -17.01 15.14
N GLY A 127 -17.71 -17.59 15.03
CA GLY A 127 -17.92 -19.02 15.27
C GLY A 127 -17.44 -19.46 16.67
N PRO A 128 -16.57 -20.47 16.78
CA PRO A 128 -16.04 -20.94 18.06
C PRO A 128 -15.30 -19.88 18.88
N ASP A 129 -14.69 -18.90 18.19
CA ASP A 129 -13.93 -17.79 18.80
C ASP A 129 -14.79 -16.55 19.09
N SER A 130 -16.12 -16.63 19.04
CA SER A 130 -17.04 -15.48 19.18
C SER A 130 -16.92 -14.72 20.51
N LEU A 131 -16.34 -15.34 21.55
CA LEU A 131 -16.06 -14.73 22.85
C LEU A 131 -14.64 -14.15 22.96
N LEU A 132 -13.83 -14.28 21.92
CA LEU A 132 -12.44 -13.84 21.89
C LEU A 132 -12.28 -12.63 20.97
N TYR A 133 -11.18 -11.93 21.15
CA TYR A 133 -10.69 -10.90 20.25
C TYR A 133 -9.33 -11.31 19.68
N TYR A 134 -9.11 -10.94 18.41
CA TYR A 134 -7.82 -11.02 17.75
C TYR A 134 -7.17 -9.63 17.77
N TYR A 135 -5.89 -9.57 18.09
CA TYR A 135 -5.10 -8.35 18.16
C TYR A 135 -4.02 -8.37 17.07
N PRO A 136 -4.35 -8.00 15.81
CA PRO A 136 -3.37 -7.96 14.75
C PRO A 136 -2.57 -6.67 14.78
N THR A 137 -1.30 -6.76 14.42
CA THR A 137 -0.55 -5.59 13.93
C THR A 137 -0.93 -5.33 12.48
N ARG A 138 -0.82 -4.08 12.05
CA ARG A 138 -1.22 -3.64 10.69
C ARG A 138 -0.06 -2.99 9.97
N GLY A 139 0.07 -3.29 8.68
CA GLY A 139 1.10 -2.71 7.82
C GLY A 139 0.97 -1.19 7.69
N ALA A 140 2.12 -0.52 7.69
CA ALA A 140 2.21 0.91 7.40
C ALA A 140 3.53 1.22 6.70
N ILE A 141 3.53 2.27 5.87
CA ILE A 141 4.74 2.86 5.28
C ILE A 141 4.93 4.27 5.83
N GLY A 142 6.15 4.58 6.24
CA GLY A 142 6.50 5.88 6.81
C GLY A 142 7.79 6.45 6.26
N ILE A 143 7.95 7.76 6.45
CA ILE A 143 9.16 8.51 6.10
C ILE A 143 9.61 9.27 7.35
N ASP A 144 10.83 9.04 7.77
CA ASP A 144 11.42 9.66 8.95
C ASP A 144 11.92 11.09 8.71
N ARG A 145 12.51 11.72 9.73
CA ARG A 145 13.09 13.07 9.62
C ARG A 145 14.34 13.11 8.74
N GLN A 146 15.06 12.00 8.60
CA GLN A 146 16.22 11.84 7.72
C GLN A 146 15.82 11.51 6.28
N ARG A 147 14.50 11.45 5.98
CA ARG A 147 13.95 11.09 4.68
C ARG A 147 14.32 9.66 4.25
N LYS A 148 14.35 8.76 5.21
CA LYS A 148 14.39 7.32 4.98
C LYS A 148 12.97 6.80 5.06
N ALA A 149 12.58 5.96 4.11
CA ALA A 149 11.33 5.24 4.15
C ALA A 149 11.52 3.89 4.85
N ASP A 150 10.43 3.39 5.41
CA ASP A 150 10.39 2.15 6.16
C ASP A 150 8.96 1.57 6.13
N VAL A 151 8.82 0.25 6.06
CA VAL A 151 7.56 -0.48 6.18
C VAL A 151 7.63 -1.37 7.39
N ALA A 152 6.63 -1.30 8.27
CA ALA A 152 6.57 -2.11 9.47
C ALA A 152 5.12 -2.51 9.80
N TRP A 153 4.96 -3.54 10.63
CA TRP A 153 3.67 -3.89 11.22
C TRP A 153 3.52 -3.19 12.56
N LEU A 154 2.45 -2.41 12.70
CA LEU A 154 2.28 -1.49 13.81
C LEU A 154 1.15 -1.90 14.74
N PHE A 155 1.42 -1.81 16.04
CA PHE A 155 0.41 -1.66 17.07
C PHE A 155 0.33 -0.20 17.49
N THR A 156 -0.88 0.36 17.60
CA THR A 156 -1.09 1.77 17.98
C THR A 156 -1.83 1.85 19.31
N ASP A 157 -1.38 2.78 20.15
CA ASP A 157 -1.99 3.12 21.43
C ASP A 157 -2.20 4.63 21.46
N SER A 158 -3.43 5.08 21.63
CA SER A 158 -3.79 6.51 21.62
C SER A 158 -3.18 7.31 22.78
N SER A 159 -2.76 6.64 23.86
CA SER A 159 -2.03 7.25 24.97
C SER A 159 -0.55 7.51 24.65
N ARG A 160 -0.03 6.96 23.56
CA ARG A 160 1.37 7.04 23.19
C ARG A 160 1.59 7.96 22.00
N ARG A 161 2.74 8.62 22.00
CA ARG A 161 3.12 9.52 20.91
C ARG A 161 3.48 8.77 19.63
N TRP A 162 4.11 7.61 19.75
CA TRP A 162 4.63 6.81 18.65
C TRP A 162 4.01 5.43 18.66
N PRO A 163 3.74 4.83 17.49
CA PRO A 163 3.34 3.43 17.43
C PRO A 163 4.50 2.50 17.78
N TYR A 164 4.16 1.29 18.17
CA TYR A 164 5.06 0.17 18.35
C TYR A 164 5.22 -0.54 17.01
N ALA A 165 6.44 -0.68 16.52
CA ALA A 165 6.77 -1.37 15.27
C ALA A 165 7.33 -2.76 15.54
N PHE A 166 6.84 -3.70 14.77
CA PHE A 166 7.33 -5.06 14.63
C PHE A 166 7.93 -5.15 13.23
N GLU A 167 9.25 -5.34 13.15
CA GLU A 167 9.99 -5.23 11.90
C GLU A 167 10.09 -6.58 11.17
N ASP A 168 10.30 -7.67 11.93
CA ASP A 168 10.61 -8.96 11.33
C ASP A 168 9.39 -9.71 10.82
N ARG A 169 8.24 -9.51 11.46
CA ARG A 169 7.00 -10.21 11.13
C ARG A 169 5.76 -9.56 11.74
N PRO A 170 4.58 -9.74 11.11
CA PRO A 170 3.31 -9.37 11.73
C PRO A 170 3.03 -10.24 12.96
N VAL A 171 2.34 -9.65 13.93
CA VAL A 171 1.94 -10.31 15.17
C VAL A 171 0.43 -10.38 15.23
N VAL A 172 -0.09 -11.53 15.62
CA VAL A 172 -1.50 -11.72 15.98
C VAL A 172 -1.55 -12.44 17.31
N ALA A 173 -2.20 -11.82 18.29
CA ALA A 173 -2.51 -12.46 19.56
C ALA A 173 -4.03 -12.64 19.74
N LYS A 174 -4.44 -13.41 20.73
CA LYS A 174 -5.85 -13.61 21.10
C LYS A 174 -6.03 -13.27 22.58
N GLY A 175 -7.18 -12.72 22.92
CA GLY A 175 -7.57 -12.45 24.32
C GLY A 175 -9.06 -12.20 24.46
N ILE A 176 -9.47 -11.86 25.66
CA ILE A 176 -10.87 -11.60 26.01
C ILE A 176 -11.18 -10.09 26.07
N ASP A 177 -10.18 -9.24 26.05
CA ASP A 177 -10.34 -7.80 26.19
C ASP A 177 -10.61 -7.13 24.85
N SER A 178 -11.60 -6.26 24.81
CA SER A 178 -11.89 -5.45 23.60
C SER A 178 -10.86 -4.34 23.35
N ILE A 179 -10.08 -3.98 24.37
CA ILE A 179 -9.02 -2.96 24.30
C ILE A 179 -7.70 -3.61 24.72
N PRO A 180 -6.89 -4.09 23.75
CA PRO A 180 -5.60 -4.70 24.04
C PRO A 180 -4.56 -3.65 24.44
N THR A 181 -3.58 -4.10 25.21
CA THR A 181 -2.33 -3.36 25.47
C THR A 181 -1.19 -3.95 24.66
N ILE A 182 -0.02 -3.28 24.63
CA ILE A 182 1.16 -3.85 24.00
C ILE A 182 1.55 -5.21 24.59
N TYR A 183 1.31 -5.42 25.87
CA TYR A 183 1.57 -6.70 26.56
C TYR A 183 0.62 -7.82 26.10
N SER A 184 -0.53 -7.50 25.49
CA SER A 184 -1.43 -8.50 24.88
C SER A 184 -0.81 -9.15 23.64
N LEU A 185 0.26 -8.58 23.06
CA LEU A 185 0.96 -9.09 21.88
C LEU A 185 2.11 -10.05 22.21
N ASN A 186 2.21 -10.49 23.47
CA ASN A 186 3.27 -11.35 24.00
C ASN A 186 4.67 -10.68 24.03
N ASP A 187 5.71 -11.43 24.38
CA ASP A 187 7.08 -10.95 24.55
C ASP A 187 7.84 -10.84 23.20
N ILE A 188 7.18 -10.33 22.16
CA ILE A 188 7.82 -10.13 20.85
C ILE A 188 8.50 -8.78 20.83
N GLU A 189 9.74 -8.75 20.33
CA GLU A 189 10.52 -7.54 20.23
C GLU A 189 9.84 -6.48 19.34
N TRP A 190 9.83 -5.25 19.84
CA TRP A 190 9.28 -4.09 19.13
C TRP A 190 10.16 -2.88 19.37
N LYS A 191 10.05 -1.88 18.49
CA LYS A 191 10.69 -0.57 18.65
C LYS A 191 9.72 0.58 18.47
N TRP A 192 10.07 1.78 18.97
CA TRP A 192 9.32 2.99 18.67
C TRP A 192 9.49 3.40 17.21
N TRP A 193 8.38 3.47 16.48
CA TRP A 193 8.40 3.87 15.08
C TRP A 193 8.28 5.38 14.93
N LYS A 194 9.41 6.09 14.83
CA LYS A 194 9.49 7.56 14.90
C LYS A 194 9.42 8.21 13.53
N MET A 195 8.33 8.04 12.80
CA MET A 195 8.14 8.61 11.47
C MET A 195 7.65 10.05 11.52
N ARG A 196 8.07 10.89 10.57
CA ARG A 196 7.56 12.25 10.38
C ARG A 196 6.20 12.20 9.68
N THR A 197 6.06 11.39 8.65
CA THR A 197 4.80 11.12 7.96
C THR A 197 4.66 9.62 7.73
N ALA A 198 3.43 9.12 7.83
CA ALA A 198 3.15 7.73 7.53
C ALA A 198 1.67 7.53 7.18
N VAL A 199 1.42 6.49 6.41
CA VAL A 199 0.07 6.00 6.12
C VAL A 199 0.03 4.49 6.31
N GLY A 200 -1.04 4.03 6.95
CA GLY A 200 -1.31 2.61 7.07
C GLY A 200 -2.19 2.10 5.94
N GLY A 201 -2.13 0.81 5.73
CA GLY A 201 -2.89 0.05 4.74
C GLY A 201 -2.83 -1.43 5.08
N GLY A 202 -2.49 -2.25 4.10
CA GLY A 202 -2.25 -3.68 4.21
C GLY A 202 -2.83 -4.45 3.02
N PRO A 203 -2.30 -5.64 2.77
CA PRO A 203 -1.16 -6.24 3.46
C PRO A 203 0.19 -5.60 3.06
N VAL A 204 1.23 -5.88 3.83
CA VAL A 204 2.59 -5.75 3.33
C VAL A 204 2.73 -6.72 2.16
N LEU A 205 3.32 -6.24 1.05
CA LEU A 205 3.48 -6.99 -0.19
C LEU A 205 4.91 -7.51 -0.36
N ILE A 206 5.87 -6.68 0.03
CA ILE A 206 7.31 -6.97 -0.06
C ILE A 206 7.94 -6.59 1.26
N HIS A 207 8.75 -7.51 1.79
CA HIS A 207 9.55 -7.31 2.97
C HIS A 207 10.97 -7.80 2.70
N ASP A 208 11.99 -7.00 3.03
CA ASP A 208 13.40 -7.31 2.80
C ASP A 208 13.76 -7.74 1.36
N GLY A 209 13.12 -7.12 0.36
CA GLY A 209 13.34 -7.42 -1.06
C GLY A 209 12.74 -8.73 -1.53
N LYS A 210 11.84 -9.33 -0.75
CA LYS A 210 11.13 -10.57 -1.08
C LYS A 210 9.63 -10.36 -1.02
N ILE A 211 8.89 -11.01 -1.90
CA ILE A 211 7.43 -11.05 -1.81
C ILE A 211 7.05 -11.76 -0.52
N PHE A 212 6.29 -11.04 0.30
CA PHE A 212 5.77 -11.50 1.58
C PHE A 212 4.39 -10.87 1.80
N ILE A 213 3.34 -11.53 1.31
CA ILE A 213 1.97 -11.03 1.42
C ILE A 213 1.40 -11.42 2.78
N SER A 214 1.34 -10.48 3.71
CA SER A 214 0.92 -10.70 5.10
C SER A 214 -0.59 -10.64 5.33
N TYR A 215 -1.39 -10.86 4.29
CA TYR A 215 -2.84 -10.71 4.28
C TYR A 215 -3.56 -11.41 5.45
N ARG A 216 -3.25 -12.70 5.64
CA ARG A 216 -3.87 -13.52 6.71
C ARG A 216 -3.35 -13.16 8.10
N GLN A 217 -2.06 -12.85 8.19
CA GLN A 217 -1.43 -12.48 9.46
C GLN A 217 -1.93 -11.12 9.95
N GLU A 218 -2.23 -10.20 9.05
CA GLU A 218 -2.83 -8.93 9.39
C GLU A 218 -4.35 -9.02 9.65
N GLN A 219 -4.96 -10.20 9.51
CA GLN A 219 -6.40 -10.42 9.67
C GLN A 219 -7.24 -9.46 8.80
N LEU A 220 -6.80 -9.25 7.55
CA LEU A 220 -7.52 -8.43 6.58
C LEU A 220 -8.61 -9.30 5.93
N TYR A 221 -9.86 -8.82 5.97
CA TYR A 221 -11.03 -9.48 5.35
C TYR A 221 -11.10 -10.98 5.64
N PRO A 222 -11.23 -11.41 6.90
CA PRO A 222 -11.31 -12.83 7.24
C PRO A 222 -12.52 -13.47 6.56
N GLY A 223 -12.26 -14.52 5.77
CA GLY A 223 -13.30 -15.29 5.08
C GLY A 223 -13.49 -14.95 3.60
N ASP A 224 -12.90 -13.88 3.07
CA ASP A 224 -13.00 -13.47 1.67
C ASP A 224 -11.76 -13.89 0.87
N ASP A 225 -11.95 -14.24 -0.40
CA ASP A 225 -10.84 -14.50 -1.35
C ASP A 225 -10.31 -13.22 -2.01
N PHE A 226 -10.21 -12.15 -1.22
CA PHE A 226 -9.73 -10.84 -1.66
C PHE A 226 -8.30 -10.89 -2.22
N GLU A 227 -7.52 -11.87 -1.80
CA GLU A 227 -6.15 -12.09 -2.24
C GLU A 227 -6.06 -12.45 -3.72
N GLY A 228 -6.99 -13.29 -4.20
CA GLY A 228 -7.07 -13.77 -5.59
C GLY A 228 -7.88 -12.90 -6.54
N GLU A 229 -8.64 -11.91 -6.04
CA GLU A 229 -9.48 -11.08 -6.89
C GLU A 229 -8.71 -10.04 -7.70
N HIS A 230 -9.05 -9.92 -8.99
CA HIS A 230 -8.57 -8.83 -9.83
C HIS A 230 -9.31 -7.54 -9.51
N LEU A 231 -8.65 -6.62 -8.82
CA LEU A 231 -9.21 -5.35 -8.35
C LEU A 231 -8.34 -4.16 -8.78
N PRO A 232 -8.92 -2.95 -8.85
CA PRO A 232 -8.13 -1.73 -8.82
C PRO A 232 -7.28 -1.71 -7.55
N ARG A 233 -5.99 -1.38 -7.67
CA ARG A 233 -5.05 -1.39 -6.54
C ARG A 233 -4.32 -0.06 -6.43
N THR A 234 -3.91 0.23 -5.22
CA THR A 234 -3.01 1.32 -4.91
C THR A 234 -1.93 0.78 -3.98
N ALA A 235 -0.66 0.95 -4.36
CA ALA A 235 0.46 0.53 -3.52
C ALA A 235 1.48 1.65 -3.34
N MET A 236 2.21 1.57 -2.25
CA MET A 236 3.35 2.43 -1.96
C MET A 236 4.51 1.60 -1.48
N GLY A 237 5.72 1.90 -1.98
CA GLY A 237 6.93 1.20 -1.58
C GLY A 237 8.16 2.08 -1.75
N TYR A 238 9.31 1.59 -1.36
CA TYR A 238 10.57 2.31 -1.56
C TYR A 238 11.68 1.39 -2.04
N THR A 239 12.63 2.00 -2.76
CA THR A 239 13.80 1.32 -3.31
C THR A 239 15.04 1.59 -2.44
N ARG A 240 16.03 0.71 -2.50
CA ARG A 240 17.30 0.87 -1.75
C ARG A 240 18.09 2.12 -2.15
N ASP A 241 17.92 2.61 -3.38
CA ASP A 241 18.54 3.87 -3.85
C ASP A 241 17.78 5.14 -3.43
N GLY A 242 16.76 5.00 -2.56
CA GLY A 242 16.07 6.12 -1.92
C GLY A 242 14.98 6.78 -2.77
N ARG A 243 14.22 6.00 -3.51
CA ARG A 243 13.02 6.44 -4.24
C ARG A 243 11.77 5.93 -3.56
N LEU A 244 10.76 6.78 -3.47
CA LEU A 244 9.40 6.37 -3.15
C LEU A 244 8.68 6.01 -4.45
N ILE A 245 8.11 4.83 -4.50
CA ILE A 245 7.27 4.36 -5.61
C ILE A 245 5.81 4.40 -5.15
N ILE A 246 4.95 5.07 -5.93
CA ILE A 246 3.50 5.09 -5.71
C ILE A 246 2.87 4.54 -6.98
N LEU A 247 2.15 3.44 -6.86
CA LEU A 247 1.51 2.72 -7.96
C LEU A 247 0.00 2.84 -7.85
N ALA A 248 -0.67 3.13 -8.97
CA ALA A 248 -2.12 3.05 -9.11
C ALA A 248 -2.46 2.17 -10.32
N ILE A 249 -3.29 1.16 -10.11
CA ILE A 249 -3.73 0.19 -11.10
C ILE A 249 -5.23 0.34 -11.31
N GLN A 250 -5.63 0.56 -12.56
CA GLN A 250 -7.02 0.60 -12.97
C GLN A 250 -7.63 -0.81 -12.97
N GLY A 251 -8.92 -0.92 -12.66
CA GLY A 251 -9.59 -2.21 -12.70
C GLY A 251 -11.11 -2.08 -12.72
N ARG A 252 -11.81 -3.22 -12.58
CA ARG A 252 -13.29 -3.33 -12.67
C ARG A 252 -13.86 -2.88 -14.02
N ALA A 253 -13.04 -2.95 -15.06
CA ALA A 253 -13.44 -2.74 -16.46
C ALA A 253 -12.80 -3.87 -17.29
N PRO A 254 -13.35 -5.11 -17.28
CA PRO A 254 -12.68 -6.32 -17.76
C PRO A 254 -12.15 -6.21 -19.21
N ASP A 255 -12.87 -5.51 -20.07
CA ASP A 255 -12.50 -5.33 -21.49
C ASP A 255 -11.40 -4.24 -21.68
N LEU A 256 -11.14 -3.41 -20.67
CA LEU A 256 -10.21 -2.29 -20.75
C LEU A 256 -9.07 -2.42 -19.72
N ALA A 257 -9.39 -2.74 -18.48
CA ALA A 257 -8.47 -2.92 -17.38
C ALA A 257 -9.14 -3.80 -16.32
N ALA A 258 -8.69 -5.03 -16.18
CA ALA A 258 -9.29 -6.00 -15.26
C ALA A 258 -8.97 -5.64 -13.78
N GLY A 259 -7.80 -5.08 -13.54
CA GLY A 259 -7.17 -4.97 -12.23
C GLY A 259 -6.15 -6.09 -12.03
N VAL A 260 -5.69 -6.26 -10.80
CA VAL A 260 -4.70 -7.29 -10.45
C VAL A 260 -4.99 -7.93 -9.11
N THR A 261 -4.50 -9.14 -8.91
CA THR A 261 -4.43 -9.84 -7.63
C THR A 261 -3.35 -9.21 -6.74
N LEU A 262 -3.35 -9.52 -5.43
CA LEU A 262 -2.26 -9.07 -4.54
C LEU A 262 -0.90 -9.66 -4.93
N GLN A 263 -0.88 -10.90 -5.44
CA GLN A 263 0.35 -11.53 -5.91
C GLN A 263 0.94 -10.80 -7.12
N GLU A 264 0.10 -10.42 -8.09
CA GLU A 264 0.53 -9.66 -9.27
C GLU A 264 0.98 -8.24 -8.88
N GLU A 265 0.27 -7.58 -7.95
CA GLU A 265 0.67 -6.27 -7.42
C GLU A 265 2.06 -6.33 -6.76
N ALA A 266 2.31 -7.36 -5.93
CA ALA A 266 3.61 -7.58 -5.30
C ALA A 266 4.72 -7.83 -6.33
N GLN A 267 4.46 -8.62 -7.37
CA GLN A 267 5.39 -8.86 -8.46
C GLN A 267 5.71 -7.58 -9.24
N ILE A 268 4.70 -6.74 -9.50
CA ILE A 268 4.90 -5.44 -10.16
C ILE A 268 5.79 -4.55 -9.28
N MET A 269 5.47 -4.38 -7.98
CA MET A 269 6.26 -3.56 -7.08
C MET A 269 7.70 -4.05 -6.95
N LEU A 270 7.92 -5.37 -6.91
CA LEU A 270 9.25 -5.96 -6.90
C LEU A 270 10.01 -5.65 -8.21
N SER A 271 9.34 -5.75 -9.37
CA SER A 271 9.93 -5.44 -10.69
C SER A 271 10.30 -3.96 -10.83
N LEU A 272 9.61 -3.06 -10.12
CA LEU A 272 9.92 -1.63 -10.03
C LEU A 272 11.09 -1.34 -9.06
N GLY A 273 11.68 -2.37 -8.46
CA GLY A 273 12.85 -2.28 -7.59
C GLY A 273 12.52 -1.98 -6.12
N CYS A 274 11.28 -2.14 -5.70
CA CYS A 274 10.93 -1.93 -4.30
C CYS A 274 11.63 -2.95 -3.39
N TYR A 275 12.24 -2.43 -2.34
CA TYR A 275 12.82 -3.22 -1.26
C TYR A 275 11.76 -3.61 -0.24
N GLU A 276 10.84 -2.67 0.04
CA GLU A 276 9.63 -2.93 0.80
C GLU A 276 8.44 -2.25 0.13
N ALA A 277 7.26 -2.84 0.26
CA ALA A 277 6.02 -2.31 -0.30
C ALA A 277 4.80 -2.72 0.50
N LEU A 278 3.80 -1.82 0.48
CA LEU A 278 2.53 -1.94 1.18
C LEU A 278 1.40 -1.70 0.19
N ASN A 279 0.39 -2.59 0.17
CA ASN A 279 -0.89 -2.31 -0.46
C ASN A 279 -1.67 -1.30 0.39
N LEU A 280 -2.35 -0.38 -0.26
CA LEU A 280 -3.23 0.62 0.35
C LEU A 280 -4.70 0.29 0.05
N ASP A 281 -5.63 1.16 0.47
CA ASP A 281 -7.03 0.98 0.11
C ASP A 281 -7.20 1.01 -1.41
N GLY A 282 -7.89 0.01 -1.92
CA GLY A 282 -8.03 -0.26 -3.35
C GLY A 282 -9.47 -0.08 -3.86
N GLY A 283 -9.79 -0.82 -4.91
CA GLY A 283 -11.13 -0.84 -5.48
C GLY A 283 -11.58 0.55 -5.93
N GLY A 284 -12.78 0.97 -5.50
CA GLY A 284 -13.32 2.27 -5.86
C GLY A 284 -12.56 3.47 -5.28
N SER A 285 -11.70 3.25 -4.26
CA SER A 285 -10.88 4.30 -3.66
C SER A 285 -9.60 4.57 -4.44
N SER A 286 -9.15 3.64 -5.30
CA SER A 286 -7.90 3.78 -6.06
C SER A 286 -7.90 5.06 -6.88
N CYS A 287 -7.00 5.97 -6.54
CA CYS A 287 -6.84 7.25 -7.22
C CYS A 287 -5.44 7.84 -6.97
N LEU A 288 -4.76 8.20 -8.02
CA LEU A 288 -3.51 8.96 -7.98
C LEU A 288 -3.67 10.20 -8.85
N LEU A 289 -3.60 11.38 -8.24
CA LEU A 289 -3.56 12.65 -8.96
C LEU A 289 -2.12 13.15 -9.05
N ILE A 290 -1.77 13.69 -10.20
CA ILE A 290 -0.51 14.37 -10.45
C ILE A 290 -0.84 15.77 -10.99
N ASN A 291 -0.44 16.80 -10.28
CA ASN A 291 -0.83 18.20 -10.59
C ASN A 291 -2.36 18.35 -10.81
N GLY A 292 -3.16 17.64 -9.99
CA GLY A 292 -4.62 17.67 -10.06
C GLY A 292 -5.24 16.87 -11.21
N LYS A 293 -4.45 16.20 -12.05
CA LYS A 293 -4.93 15.34 -13.14
C LYS A 293 -4.95 13.87 -12.69
N GLU A 294 -6.02 13.18 -13.01
CA GLU A 294 -6.12 11.74 -12.78
C GLU A 294 -5.13 10.95 -13.64
N THR A 295 -4.57 9.88 -13.08
CA THR A 295 -3.73 8.93 -13.82
C THR A 295 -4.53 7.75 -14.33
N ILE A 296 -5.39 7.19 -13.49
CA ILE A 296 -6.30 6.09 -13.81
C ILE A 296 -7.75 6.57 -13.75
N ARG A 297 -8.64 5.93 -14.46
CA ARG A 297 -10.08 6.15 -14.32
C ARG A 297 -10.56 5.49 -13.02
N PRO A 298 -11.07 6.24 -12.04
CA PRO A 298 -11.65 5.67 -10.82
C PRO A 298 -12.77 4.68 -11.13
N SER A 299 -12.84 3.58 -10.41
CA SER A 299 -13.84 2.54 -10.64
C SER A 299 -15.15 2.75 -9.85
N ASP A 300 -15.21 3.77 -9.01
CA ASP A 300 -16.46 4.14 -8.33
C ASP A 300 -17.44 4.79 -9.34
N LYS A 301 -18.73 4.51 -9.18
CA LYS A 301 -19.78 4.98 -10.12
C LYS A 301 -19.84 6.51 -10.23
N MET A 302 -19.47 7.21 -9.18
CA MET A 302 -19.49 8.69 -9.11
C MET A 302 -18.14 9.32 -9.50
N GLY A 303 -17.20 8.56 -10.04
CA GLY A 303 -15.84 9.01 -10.31
C GLY A 303 -14.92 8.83 -9.10
N GLN A 304 -14.22 9.88 -8.66
CA GLN A 304 -13.39 9.77 -7.47
C GLN A 304 -14.23 9.53 -6.21
N ARG A 305 -13.95 8.43 -5.50
CA ARG A 305 -14.59 8.16 -4.22
C ARG A 305 -14.08 9.14 -3.17
N PRO A 306 -14.98 9.77 -2.38
CA PRO A 306 -14.57 10.50 -1.19
C PRO A 306 -13.93 9.54 -0.17
N VAL A 307 -12.71 9.85 0.27
CA VAL A 307 -11.91 9.07 1.23
C VAL A 307 -11.57 9.93 2.46
N PRO A 308 -11.38 9.32 3.65
CA PRO A 308 -11.11 10.08 4.88
C PRO A 308 -9.65 10.48 5.04
N ALA A 309 -8.72 9.96 4.21
CA ALA A 309 -7.30 10.32 4.27
C ALA A 309 -6.61 10.15 2.92
N VAL A 310 -5.55 10.95 2.73
CA VAL A 310 -4.66 10.90 1.56
C VAL A 310 -3.20 11.07 1.98
N PHE A 311 -2.29 10.52 1.16
CA PHE A 311 -0.88 10.87 1.19
C PHE A 311 -0.58 11.91 0.11
N LEU A 312 0.33 12.84 0.40
CA LEU A 312 0.62 14.01 -0.41
C LEU A 312 2.12 14.19 -0.61
N VAL A 313 2.50 14.62 -1.81
CA VAL A 313 3.83 15.19 -2.08
C VAL A 313 3.64 16.63 -2.50
N LYS A 314 4.27 17.56 -1.80
CA LYS A 314 4.14 19.01 -1.99
C LYS A 314 5.50 19.64 -2.25
N TRP A 315 5.50 20.85 -2.79
CA TRP A 315 6.67 21.71 -2.70
C TRP A 315 6.95 22.06 -1.24
N ASN A 316 8.20 21.95 -0.83
CA ASN A 316 8.63 22.43 0.47
C ASN A 316 8.83 23.94 0.35
N LYS A 317 7.92 24.70 0.95
CA LYS A 317 7.99 26.15 1.01
C LYS A 317 8.99 26.62 2.07
#